data_c6bbbf245f48b3857c328862c30dd920
#
_entry.id   c6bbbf245f48b3857c328862c30dd920
#
_cell.length_a   1.000
_cell.length_b   1.000
_cell.length_c   1.000
_cell.angle_alpha   90.00
_cell.angle_beta   90.00
_cell.angle_gamma   90.00
#
_symmetry.space_group_name_H-M   'P 1'
#
loop_
_entity.id
_entity.type
_entity.pdbx_description
1 polymer ?
#
loop_
_entity_poly.entity_id
_entity_poly.type
_entity_poly.pdbx_seq_one_letter_code
_entity_poly.pdbx_strand_id
1 'polypeptide(L)'
;GPAIGFLQEMLRWWDYWLKDIDTGIMKEPMLRAYMQQDVPGSSWYADCPGRWVGEMQWPSSRISAKKFYLGDVGLSLTPTRDVVRVAVTPQTLGLAGGEWCPYGTGGEGPEFPGDQRFDDGASICFDGSPLRSDLEILGATKVTLDLSVDRPTAFVCVRLNDGKPDGSSTRVAYAVMNLTHRIGHHKVQNLIPGRRYRVKFQLSDAAYSFIRGHRLRVAISTTYWPMIWPSPEPVELTLHTKNSSIELPVRPSRGGPKIKPFLAAEEGPPMPTTVLSNEPSKNVVSHDVLSGRVEVFTQRGADGLVIEEHGLEVGGRATTERMSITEG
;
A
#
# COMPACT_ATOMS: atom_id res chain seq x y z
N GLY A 1 -1.61 -13.29 -2.62
CA GLY A 1 -2.35 -14.49 -2.16
C GLY A 1 -2.13 -15.64 -3.09
N PRO A 2 -2.62 -16.85 -2.76
CA PRO A 2 -2.48 -18.01 -3.64
C PRO A 2 -3.19 -17.78 -4.98
N ALA A 3 -2.66 -18.35 -6.04
CA ALA A 3 -3.32 -18.36 -7.34
C ALA A 3 -4.67 -19.11 -7.22
N ILE A 4 -5.69 -18.56 -7.86
CA ILE A 4 -7.04 -19.15 -7.89
C ILE A 4 -7.49 -19.29 -9.34
N GLY A 5 -8.44 -20.16 -9.58
CA GLY A 5 -9.13 -20.26 -10.86
C GLY A 5 -9.98 -19.02 -11.14
N PHE A 6 -9.32 -17.88 -11.43
CA PHE A 6 -10.00 -16.61 -11.62
C PHE A 6 -11.00 -16.65 -12.78
N LEU A 7 -10.62 -17.26 -13.90
CA LEU A 7 -11.50 -17.39 -15.05
C LEU A 7 -12.69 -18.32 -14.74
N GLN A 8 -12.48 -19.38 -13.96
CA GLN A 8 -13.55 -20.26 -13.51
C GLN A 8 -14.55 -19.53 -12.59
N GLU A 9 -14.07 -18.66 -11.69
CA GLU A 9 -14.94 -17.82 -10.86
C GLU A 9 -15.71 -16.78 -11.70
N MET A 10 -15.07 -16.18 -12.69
CA MET A 10 -15.75 -15.29 -13.64
C MET A 10 -16.81 -16.03 -14.44
N LEU A 11 -16.51 -17.24 -14.92
CA LEU A 11 -17.45 -18.07 -15.68
C LEU A 11 -18.67 -18.41 -14.81
N ARG A 12 -18.49 -18.84 -13.57
CA ARG A 12 -19.58 -19.10 -12.62
C ARG A 12 -20.49 -17.88 -12.44
N TRP A 13 -19.92 -16.68 -12.38
CA TRP A 13 -20.67 -15.42 -12.28
C TRP A 13 -21.50 -15.18 -13.55
N TRP A 14 -20.89 -15.27 -14.72
CA TRP A 14 -21.57 -15.00 -15.98
C TRP A 14 -22.56 -16.09 -16.37
N ASP A 15 -22.32 -17.34 -16.03
CA ASP A 15 -23.28 -18.43 -16.22
C ASP A 15 -24.56 -18.19 -15.42
N TYR A 16 -24.42 -17.68 -14.19
CA TYR A 16 -25.57 -17.30 -13.39
C TYR A 16 -26.36 -16.14 -14.01
N TRP A 17 -25.68 -15.05 -14.39
CA TRP A 17 -26.36 -13.81 -14.80
C TRP A 17 -26.77 -13.77 -16.27
N LEU A 18 -26.11 -14.50 -17.15
CA LEU A 18 -26.37 -14.47 -18.60
C LEU A 18 -27.04 -15.74 -19.13
N LYS A 19 -26.98 -16.85 -18.39
CA LYS A 19 -27.54 -18.14 -18.83
C LYS A 19 -28.55 -18.74 -17.87
N ASP A 20 -28.87 -18.03 -16.76
CA ASP A 20 -29.78 -18.49 -15.70
C ASP A 20 -29.40 -19.85 -15.08
N ILE A 21 -28.07 -20.15 -15.04
CA ILE A 21 -27.57 -21.39 -14.44
C ILE A 21 -27.31 -21.17 -12.95
N ASP A 22 -27.97 -21.90 -12.04
CA ASP A 22 -27.67 -21.85 -10.60
C ASP A 22 -26.27 -22.42 -10.32
N THR A 23 -25.25 -21.59 -10.36
CA THR A 23 -23.87 -21.94 -9.99
C THR A 23 -23.60 -21.93 -8.49
N GLY A 24 -24.59 -21.55 -7.69
CA GLY A 24 -24.49 -21.38 -6.24
C GLY A 24 -23.71 -20.16 -5.78
N ILE A 25 -23.20 -19.33 -6.71
CA ILE A 25 -22.32 -18.19 -6.38
C ILE A 25 -23.04 -17.15 -5.52
N MET A 26 -24.35 -16.96 -5.70
CA MET A 26 -25.16 -16.01 -4.94
C MET A 26 -25.43 -16.46 -3.49
N LYS A 27 -25.11 -17.70 -3.13
CA LYS A 27 -25.23 -18.26 -1.77
C LYS A 27 -23.90 -18.15 -1.01
N GLU A 28 -22.84 -17.74 -1.67
CA GLU A 28 -21.50 -17.55 -1.09
C GLU A 28 -21.38 -16.16 -0.43
N PRO A 29 -20.35 -15.93 0.42
CA PRO A 29 -20.14 -14.62 1.00
C PRO A 29 -20.00 -13.54 -0.06
N MET A 30 -20.67 -12.40 0.15
CA MET A 30 -20.63 -11.25 -0.76
C MET A 30 -19.20 -10.71 -0.95
N LEU A 31 -18.38 -10.74 0.12
CA LEU A 31 -16.96 -10.41 0.07
C LEU A 31 -16.15 -11.63 0.48
N ARG A 32 -15.19 -11.99 -0.37
CA ARG A 32 -14.12 -12.96 -0.08
C ARG A 32 -12.80 -12.24 -0.25
N ALA A 33 -12.01 -12.16 0.81
CA ALA A 33 -10.73 -11.45 0.81
C ALA A 33 -9.61 -12.36 1.34
N TYR A 34 -8.40 -12.20 0.80
CA TYR A 34 -7.23 -12.87 1.34
C TYR A 34 -6.62 -12.03 2.45
N MET A 35 -6.78 -12.50 3.69
CA MET A 35 -6.24 -11.89 4.89
C MET A 35 -4.75 -12.21 4.98
N GLN A 36 -3.92 -11.25 4.59
CA GLN A 36 -2.46 -11.35 4.71
C GLN A 36 -2.03 -11.36 6.18
N GLN A 37 -0.94 -12.03 6.48
CA GLN A 37 -0.44 -12.15 7.84
C GLN A 37 1.08 -12.24 7.84
N ASP A 38 1.76 -11.49 8.70
CA ASP A 38 3.22 -11.53 8.87
C ASP A 38 4.02 -11.43 7.56
N VAL A 39 3.57 -10.57 6.68
CA VAL A 39 4.22 -10.38 5.38
C VAL A 39 5.56 -9.67 5.58
N PRO A 40 6.70 -10.21 5.08
CA PRO A 40 7.96 -9.47 5.11
C PRO A 40 7.93 -8.29 4.12
N GLY A 41 8.73 -7.25 4.38
CA GLY A 41 8.96 -6.20 3.39
C GLY A 41 9.83 -6.73 2.25
N SER A 42 9.23 -7.05 1.11
CA SER A 42 9.91 -7.59 -0.06
C SER A 42 9.30 -7.05 -1.34
N SER A 43 10.12 -6.80 -2.34
CA SER A 43 9.67 -6.32 -3.65
C SER A 43 8.85 -7.37 -4.42
N TRP A 44 8.95 -8.63 -4.05
CA TRP A 44 8.23 -9.75 -4.67
C TRP A 44 8.02 -10.89 -3.68
N TYR A 45 6.95 -11.67 -3.90
CA TYR A 45 6.59 -12.84 -3.11
C TYR A 45 6.24 -14.01 -4.01
N ALA A 46 6.95 -15.13 -3.89
CA ALA A 46 6.52 -16.41 -4.46
C ALA A 46 5.21 -16.85 -3.79
N ASP A 47 5.14 -16.68 -2.46
CA ASP A 47 3.97 -17.00 -1.66
C ASP A 47 3.77 -15.93 -0.57
N CYS A 48 2.55 -15.48 -0.41
CA CYS A 48 2.21 -14.47 0.59
C CYS A 48 1.44 -15.13 1.73
N PRO A 49 1.98 -15.14 2.96
CA PRO A 49 1.29 -15.76 4.09
C PRO A 49 -0.09 -15.14 4.35
N GLY A 50 -1.06 -16.01 4.68
CA GLY A 50 -2.41 -15.54 4.97
C GLY A 50 -3.47 -16.62 4.83
N ARG A 51 -4.73 -16.20 4.80
CA ARG A 51 -5.89 -17.08 4.62
C ARG A 51 -7.06 -16.35 4.00
N TRP A 52 -7.94 -17.08 3.33
CA TRP A 52 -9.21 -16.55 2.87
C TRP A 52 -10.18 -16.31 4.02
N VAL A 53 -10.84 -15.16 4.00
CA VAL A 53 -11.90 -14.76 4.91
C VAL A 53 -13.11 -14.26 4.14
N GLY A 54 -14.31 -14.35 4.75
CA GLY A 54 -15.52 -13.90 4.10
C GLY A 54 -16.39 -13.05 5.00
N GLU A 55 -17.24 -12.24 4.34
CA GLU A 55 -18.33 -11.51 4.96
C GLU A 55 -19.60 -11.69 4.11
N MET A 56 -20.71 -12.07 4.77
CA MET A 56 -21.98 -12.35 4.08
C MET A 56 -22.59 -11.11 3.44
N GLN A 57 -22.25 -9.92 3.95
CA GLN A 57 -22.68 -8.62 3.41
C GLN A 57 -21.56 -7.61 3.50
N TRP A 58 -21.59 -6.63 2.63
CA TRP A 58 -20.66 -5.50 2.65
C TRP A 58 -21.42 -4.17 2.51
N PRO A 59 -21.20 -3.16 3.38
CA PRO A 59 -20.35 -3.19 4.57
C PRO A 59 -20.80 -4.21 5.61
N SER A 60 -19.83 -4.85 6.29
CA SER A 60 -20.13 -5.89 7.28
C SER A 60 -20.39 -5.30 8.66
N SER A 61 -21.50 -5.68 9.29
CA SER A 61 -21.82 -5.29 10.68
C SER A 61 -20.87 -5.91 11.72
N ARG A 62 -20.06 -6.88 11.33
CA ARG A 62 -19.05 -7.50 12.20
C ARG A 62 -17.80 -6.66 12.34
N ILE A 63 -17.55 -5.72 11.40
CA ILE A 63 -16.39 -4.85 11.41
C ILE A 63 -16.70 -3.63 12.26
N SER A 64 -15.88 -3.40 13.27
CA SER A 64 -16.02 -2.26 14.17
C SER A 64 -14.87 -1.28 14.04
N ALA A 65 -15.19 0.00 14.15
CA ALA A 65 -14.19 1.05 14.14
C ALA A 65 -13.43 1.08 15.48
N LYS A 66 -12.09 0.96 15.41
CA LYS A 66 -11.22 1.10 16.58
C LYS A 66 -10.31 2.29 16.41
N LYS A 67 -10.53 3.30 17.23
CA LYS A 67 -9.81 4.57 17.14
C LYS A 67 -8.54 4.55 17.99
N PHE A 68 -7.46 5.07 17.39
CA PHE A 68 -6.19 5.33 18.04
C PHE A 68 -5.83 6.80 17.86
N TYR A 69 -5.45 7.45 18.94
CA TYR A 69 -5.01 8.84 18.97
C TYR A 69 -3.48 8.89 18.82
N LEU A 70 -2.99 9.87 18.08
CA LEU A 70 -1.57 10.16 18.01
C LEU A 70 -1.17 10.88 19.32
N GLY A 71 -0.13 10.42 19.96
CA GLY A 71 0.28 10.95 21.27
C GLY A 71 1.77 11.22 21.37
N ASP A 72 2.18 11.67 22.54
CA ASP A 72 3.59 11.98 22.83
C ASP A 72 4.48 10.73 22.72
N VAL A 73 4.02 9.65 23.30
CA VAL A 73 4.76 8.37 23.37
C VAL A 73 4.28 7.33 22.35
N GLY A 74 3.51 7.76 21.34
CA GLY A 74 3.02 6.85 20.29
C GLY A 74 1.49 6.78 20.20
N LEU A 75 0.94 5.64 19.77
CA LEU A 75 -0.51 5.44 19.61
C LEU A 75 -1.18 5.11 20.94
N SER A 76 -2.33 5.77 21.22
CA SER A 76 -3.13 5.57 22.42
C SER A 76 -4.59 5.30 22.09
N LEU A 77 -5.27 4.46 22.90
CA LEU A 77 -6.72 4.24 22.80
C LEU A 77 -7.53 5.37 23.43
N THR A 78 -6.90 6.23 24.22
CA THR A 78 -7.52 7.40 24.84
C THR A 78 -6.91 8.69 24.32
N PRO A 79 -7.67 9.79 24.28
CA PRO A 79 -7.12 11.09 23.91
C PRO A 79 -5.91 11.46 24.76
N THR A 80 -4.89 12.03 24.14
CA THR A 80 -3.66 12.47 24.79
C THR A 80 -3.61 13.98 24.88
N ARG A 81 -2.66 14.52 25.66
CA ARG A 81 -2.35 15.96 25.63
C ARG A 81 -1.90 16.38 24.22
N ASP A 82 -2.03 17.65 23.91
CA ASP A 82 -1.51 18.17 22.65
C ASP A 82 0.02 18.23 22.69
N VAL A 83 0.63 17.57 21.73
CA VAL A 83 2.07 17.67 21.47
C VAL A 83 2.23 18.09 20.02
N VAL A 84 3.10 19.05 19.81
CA VAL A 84 3.43 19.51 18.47
C VAL A 84 4.65 18.74 17.98
N ARG A 85 4.53 18.16 16.79
CA ARG A 85 5.64 17.52 16.08
C ARG A 85 5.92 18.32 14.81
N VAL A 86 7.15 18.71 14.62
CA VAL A 86 7.60 19.45 13.45
C VAL A 86 8.60 18.60 12.69
N ALA A 87 8.44 18.50 11.38
CA ALA A 87 9.38 17.80 10.51
C ALA A 87 9.44 18.40 9.12
N VAL A 88 10.65 18.44 8.58
CA VAL A 88 10.92 18.58 7.16
C VAL A 88 11.38 17.21 6.67
N THR A 89 10.56 16.56 5.85
CA THR A 89 10.92 15.24 5.33
C THR A 89 11.71 15.41 4.01
N PRO A 90 12.76 14.62 3.78
CA PRO A 90 13.49 14.66 2.52
C PRO A 90 12.56 14.45 1.32
N GLN A 91 12.75 15.21 0.24
CA GLN A 91 11.93 15.04 -0.97
C GLN A 91 12.18 13.69 -1.66
N THR A 92 13.28 13.05 -1.32
CA THR A 92 13.66 11.69 -1.76
C THR A 92 13.04 10.57 -0.93
N LEU A 93 12.25 10.87 0.11
CA LEU A 93 11.60 9.84 0.93
C LEU A 93 10.55 9.08 0.11
N GLY A 94 10.55 7.75 0.20
CA GLY A 94 9.63 6.85 -0.50
C GLY A 94 10.31 5.79 -1.35
N LEU A 95 11.65 5.72 -1.32
CA LEU A 95 12.43 4.76 -2.11
C LEU A 95 12.09 3.28 -1.80
N ALA A 96 11.58 3.00 -0.61
CA ALA A 96 11.08 1.67 -0.24
C ALA A 96 9.58 1.49 -0.56
N GLY A 97 8.97 2.42 -1.28
CA GLY A 97 7.52 2.45 -1.52
C GLY A 97 6.99 1.41 -2.52
N GLY A 98 7.86 0.82 -3.34
CA GLY A 98 7.41 -0.01 -4.46
C GLY A 98 6.73 0.81 -5.56
N GLU A 99 5.93 0.16 -6.38
CA GLU A 99 5.22 0.80 -7.48
C GLU A 99 3.80 1.21 -7.11
N TRP A 100 3.26 2.19 -7.82
CA TRP A 100 1.88 2.65 -7.66
C TRP A 100 0.86 1.53 -7.90
N CYS A 101 1.06 0.75 -8.96
CA CYS A 101 0.15 -0.32 -9.34
C CYS A 101 0.97 -1.57 -9.70
N PRO A 102 1.28 -2.43 -8.73
CA PRO A 102 2.00 -3.67 -9.00
C PRO A 102 1.12 -4.63 -9.81
N TYR A 103 1.69 -5.18 -10.87
CA TYR A 103 1.00 -6.12 -11.78
C TYR A 103 1.27 -7.59 -11.47
N GLY A 104 2.29 -7.90 -10.67
CA GLY A 104 2.68 -9.28 -10.38
C GLY A 104 3.47 -9.93 -11.51
N THR A 105 4.47 -9.23 -12.04
CA THR A 105 5.27 -9.68 -13.20
C THR A 105 6.24 -10.83 -12.88
N GLY A 106 5.95 -11.63 -11.87
CA GLY A 106 6.69 -12.88 -11.62
C GLY A 106 8.10 -12.70 -11.03
N GLY A 107 8.38 -11.60 -10.37
CA GLY A 107 9.65 -11.36 -9.67
C GLY A 107 10.66 -10.56 -10.49
N GLU A 108 10.30 -10.07 -11.64
CA GLU A 108 11.16 -9.30 -12.53
C GLU A 108 11.14 -7.78 -12.26
N GLY A 109 10.56 -7.35 -11.15
CA GLY A 109 10.53 -5.92 -10.83
C GLY A 109 10.31 -5.65 -9.34
N PRO A 110 10.64 -4.44 -8.86
CA PRO A 110 10.41 -4.02 -7.49
C PRO A 110 8.97 -3.53 -7.34
N GLU A 111 8.00 -4.41 -7.47
CA GLU A 111 6.60 -4.02 -7.50
C GLU A 111 6.04 -3.70 -6.13
N PHE A 112 6.35 -4.56 -5.13
CA PHE A 112 5.84 -4.39 -3.78
C PHE A 112 6.77 -3.52 -2.91
N PRO A 113 6.24 -2.93 -1.83
CA PRO A 113 7.05 -2.13 -0.92
C PRO A 113 8.07 -2.99 -0.19
N GLY A 114 9.31 -2.53 -0.15
CA GLY A 114 10.37 -3.08 0.66
C GLY A 114 10.20 -2.79 2.15
N ASP A 115 11.24 -3.10 2.94
CA ASP A 115 11.28 -2.76 4.36
C ASP A 115 11.23 -1.23 4.54
N GLN A 116 10.24 -0.79 5.30
CA GLN A 116 9.94 0.64 5.47
C GLN A 116 10.85 1.33 6.49
N ARG A 117 11.79 0.63 7.15
CA ARG A 117 12.66 1.24 8.17
C ARG A 117 13.40 2.48 7.68
N PHE A 118 13.85 2.48 6.44
CA PHE A 118 14.54 3.62 5.84
C PHE A 118 13.61 4.84 5.77
N ASP A 119 12.42 4.65 5.19
CA ASP A 119 11.42 5.70 5.04
C ASP A 119 10.82 6.12 6.40
N ASP A 120 10.68 5.18 7.33
CA ASP A 120 10.19 5.47 8.68
C ASP A 120 11.18 6.34 9.47
N GLY A 121 12.50 6.12 9.28
CA GLY A 121 13.55 6.91 9.91
C GLY A 121 13.52 8.40 9.56
N ALA A 122 12.96 8.75 8.40
CA ALA A 122 12.81 10.13 7.94
C ALA A 122 11.36 10.66 8.03
N SER A 123 10.48 9.97 8.75
CA SER A 123 9.07 10.30 8.92
C SER A 123 8.73 10.61 10.39
N ILE A 124 7.62 11.31 10.63
CA ILE A 124 7.04 11.38 11.98
C ILE A 124 6.33 10.05 12.25
N CYS A 125 6.90 9.25 13.17
CA CYS A 125 6.36 7.94 13.51
C CYS A 125 5.65 7.92 14.86
N PHE A 126 4.55 7.15 14.93
CA PHE A 126 3.79 6.86 16.14
C PHE A 126 3.62 5.35 16.26
N ASP A 127 4.28 4.75 17.25
CA ASP A 127 4.20 3.32 17.51
C ASP A 127 3.15 3.00 18.57
N GLY A 128 2.41 1.92 18.35
CA GLY A 128 1.58 1.31 19.37
C GLY A 128 2.40 0.45 20.32
N SER A 129 1.82 0.10 21.47
CA SER A 129 2.38 -0.96 22.32
C SER A 129 2.34 -2.31 21.59
N PRO A 130 3.23 -3.26 21.93
CA PRO A 130 3.15 -4.61 21.39
C PRO A 130 1.75 -5.20 21.58
N LEU A 131 1.22 -5.77 20.51
CA LEU A 131 -0.10 -6.38 20.54
C LEU A 131 -0.13 -7.60 21.48
N ARG A 132 -1.16 -7.69 22.31
CA ARG A 132 -1.35 -8.82 23.22
C ARG A 132 -2.04 -10.01 22.55
N SER A 133 -2.70 -9.79 21.43
CA SER A 133 -3.35 -10.78 20.56
C SER A 133 -3.35 -10.25 19.12
N ASP A 134 -3.62 -11.14 18.19
CA ASP A 134 -3.74 -10.77 16.79
C ASP A 134 -4.84 -9.72 16.60
N LEU A 135 -4.62 -8.80 15.69
CA LEU A 135 -5.54 -7.73 15.32
C LEU A 135 -5.76 -7.77 13.80
N GLU A 136 -6.96 -8.14 13.39
CA GLU A 136 -7.34 -8.15 11.98
C GLU A 136 -8.04 -6.87 11.57
N ILE A 137 -7.66 -6.34 10.41
CA ILE A 137 -8.37 -5.25 9.74
C ILE A 137 -8.89 -5.70 8.38
N LEU A 138 -10.08 -5.22 8.01
CA LEU A 138 -10.67 -5.46 6.70
C LEU A 138 -11.40 -4.21 6.24
N GLY A 139 -10.86 -3.55 5.20
CA GLY A 139 -11.34 -2.28 4.65
C GLY A 139 -10.36 -1.14 4.83
N ALA A 140 -10.83 0.10 4.62
CA ALA A 140 -10.01 1.31 4.64
C ALA A 140 -9.85 1.88 6.06
N THR A 141 -8.61 2.14 6.46
CA THR A 141 -8.30 2.90 7.68
C THR A 141 -8.59 4.38 7.45
N LYS A 142 -9.35 5.00 8.33
CA LYS A 142 -9.63 6.44 8.28
C LYS A 142 -8.59 7.22 9.05
N VAL A 143 -8.16 8.33 8.46
CA VAL A 143 -7.15 9.23 9.03
C VAL A 143 -7.78 10.60 9.30
N THR A 144 -7.51 11.16 10.45
CA THR A 144 -7.78 12.56 10.79
C THR A 144 -6.51 13.19 11.27
N LEU A 145 -6.05 14.25 10.61
CA LEU A 145 -4.87 15.02 11.03
C LEU A 145 -5.24 16.48 11.26
N ASP A 146 -4.66 17.05 12.31
CA ASP A 146 -4.71 18.48 12.62
C ASP A 146 -3.29 19.03 12.40
N LEU A 147 -3.09 19.77 11.32
CA LEU A 147 -1.76 20.12 10.84
C LEU A 147 -1.71 21.55 10.27
N SER A 148 -0.51 22.10 10.19
CA SER A 148 -0.20 23.26 9.36
C SER A 148 1.11 23.01 8.60
N VAL A 149 1.30 23.78 7.53
CA VAL A 149 2.50 23.75 6.70
C VAL A 149 2.97 25.16 6.41
N ASP A 150 4.25 25.30 6.07
CA ASP A 150 4.89 26.59 5.77
C ASP A 150 4.81 27.00 4.29
N ARG A 151 4.17 26.17 3.44
CA ARG A 151 4.06 26.40 2.00
C ARG A 151 2.60 26.43 1.53
N PRO A 152 2.30 27.13 0.42
CA PRO A 152 0.95 27.19 -0.13
C PRO A 152 0.51 25.90 -0.79
N THR A 153 1.45 25.02 -1.16
CA THR A 153 1.21 23.69 -1.73
C THR A 153 1.98 22.65 -0.92
N ALA A 154 1.33 21.56 -0.58
CA ALA A 154 1.94 20.47 0.16
C ALA A 154 1.18 19.17 -0.04
N PHE A 155 1.89 18.06 0.10
CA PHE A 155 1.31 16.74 0.29
C PHE A 155 1.41 16.30 1.75
N VAL A 156 0.58 15.35 2.14
CA VAL A 156 0.77 14.52 3.32
C VAL A 156 0.60 13.05 2.92
N CYS A 157 1.62 12.27 3.17
CA CYS A 157 1.59 10.82 3.04
C CYS A 157 1.44 10.20 4.42
N VAL A 158 0.51 9.27 4.56
CA VAL A 158 0.33 8.47 5.78
C VAL A 158 0.45 7.00 5.43
N ARG A 159 1.31 6.30 6.15
CA ARG A 159 1.49 4.86 6.05
C ARG A 159 1.07 4.21 7.35
N LEU A 160 0.30 3.14 7.26
CA LEU A 160 0.05 2.19 8.34
C LEU A 160 0.96 1.00 8.12
N ASN A 161 1.88 0.79 9.03
CA ASN A 161 2.89 -0.26 8.94
C ASN A 161 2.73 -1.27 10.08
N ASP A 162 3.15 -2.49 9.80
CA ASP A 162 3.34 -3.56 10.77
C ASP A 162 4.80 -3.57 11.24
N GLY A 163 5.04 -3.03 12.43
CA GLY A 163 6.36 -3.01 13.07
C GLY A 163 6.62 -4.30 13.82
N LYS A 164 7.61 -5.06 13.37
CA LYS A 164 7.95 -6.38 13.91
C LYS A 164 8.92 -6.30 15.08
N PRO A 165 9.03 -7.36 15.91
CA PRO A 165 9.96 -7.41 17.05
C PRO A 165 11.44 -7.29 16.66
N ASP A 166 11.82 -7.73 15.45
CA ASP A 166 13.17 -7.60 14.90
C ASP A 166 13.48 -6.18 14.36
N GLY A 167 12.53 -5.27 14.45
CA GLY A 167 12.63 -3.89 13.99
C GLY A 167 12.23 -3.69 12.54
N SER A 168 12.01 -4.75 11.75
CA SER A 168 11.53 -4.60 10.38
C SER A 168 10.12 -4.00 10.34
N SER A 169 9.78 -3.33 9.24
CA SER A 169 8.55 -2.57 9.09
C SER A 169 7.93 -2.86 7.72
N THR A 170 6.72 -3.41 7.72
CA THR A 170 5.99 -3.74 6.49
C THR A 170 4.84 -2.76 6.28
N ARG A 171 4.76 -2.13 5.11
CA ARG A 171 3.62 -1.27 4.77
C ARG A 171 2.36 -2.11 4.54
N VAL A 172 1.32 -1.83 5.32
CA VAL A 172 0.01 -2.50 5.23
C VAL A 172 -0.97 -1.70 4.38
N ALA A 173 -1.01 -0.39 4.60
CA ALA A 173 -1.87 0.52 3.86
C ALA A 173 -1.24 1.92 3.82
N TYR A 174 -1.56 2.70 2.80
CA TYR A 174 -1.09 4.08 2.70
C TYR A 174 -2.06 4.95 1.93
N ALA A 175 -1.90 6.25 2.05
CA ALA A 175 -2.48 7.23 1.14
C ALA A 175 -1.63 8.48 1.09
N VAL A 176 -1.71 9.18 -0.04
CA VAL A 176 -1.14 10.50 -0.22
C VAL A 176 -2.25 11.48 -0.52
N MET A 177 -2.34 12.54 0.28
CA MET A 177 -3.30 13.62 0.05
C MET A 177 -2.56 14.87 -0.40
N ASN A 178 -2.94 15.40 -1.57
CA ASN A 178 -2.61 16.78 -1.91
C ASN A 178 -3.47 17.72 -1.05
N LEU A 179 -2.85 18.46 -0.16
CA LEU A 179 -3.56 19.33 0.78
C LEU A 179 -4.31 20.49 0.11
N THR A 180 -3.95 20.85 -1.12
CA THR A 180 -4.72 21.82 -1.90
C THR A 180 -6.08 21.26 -2.34
N HIS A 181 -6.25 19.92 -2.33
CA HIS A 181 -7.50 19.21 -2.65
C HIS A 181 -8.27 18.77 -1.40
N ARG A 182 -7.96 19.30 -0.21
CA ARG A 182 -8.56 18.92 1.09
C ARG A 182 -10.07 19.05 1.18
N ILE A 183 -10.68 19.87 0.30
CA ILE A 183 -12.13 20.07 0.24
C ILE A 183 -12.75 19.22 -0.87
N GLY A 184 -11.97 18.80 -1.86
CA GLY A 184 -12.38 17.99 -3.01
C GLY A 184 -11.57 18.33 -4.25
N HIS A 185 -11.57 17.43 -5.21
CA HIS A 185 -10.80 17.60 -6.46
C HIS A 185 -11.38 18.67 -7.39
N HIS A 186 -12.66 19.00 -7.25
CA HIS A 186 -13.33 20.02 -8.05
C HIS A 186 -13.00 21.47 -7.62
N LYS A 187 -12.36 21.65 -6.46
CA LYS A 187 -12.06 22.97 -5.90
C LYS A 187 -10.65 22.96 -5.27
N VAL A 188 -9.66 23.22 -6.10
CA VAL A 188 -8.29 23.37 -5.66
C VAL A 188 -8.12 24.68 -4.89
N GLN A 189 -7.57 24.64 -3.69
CA GLN A 189 -7.32 25.80 -2.85
C GLN A 189 -5.94 25.73 -2.20
N ASN A 190 -5.11 26.72 -2.45
CA ASN A 190 -3.83 26.86 -1.77
C ASN A 190 -3.99 26.88 -0.25
N LEU A 191 -2.99 26.44 0.43
CA LEU A 191 -2.87 26.56 1.87
C LEU A 191 -2.41 27.98 2.22
N ILE A 192 -2.79 28.44 3.38
CA ILE A 192 -2.21 29.66 3.99
C ILE A 192 -1.11 29.16 4.92
N PRO A 193 0.16 29.52 4.67
CA PRO A 193 1.28 29.10 5.52
C PRO A 193 1.03 29.37 7.01
N GLY A 194 1.33 28.41 7.86
CA GLY A 194 1.11 28.48 9.31
C GLY A 194 -0.34 28.29 9.78
N ARG A 195 -1.34 28.35 8.89
CA ARG A 195 -2.73 28.12 9.26
C ARG A 195 -2.98 26.64 9.54
N ARG A 196 -3.68 26.34 10.66
CA ARG A 196 -4.11 24.97 11.00
C ARG A 196 -5.28 24.53 10.15
N TYR A 197 -5.19 23.29 9.70
CA TYR A 197 -6.23 22.59 8.93
C TYR A 197 -6.49 21.23 9.57
N ARG A 198 -7.77 20.86 9.65
CA ARG A 198 -8.15 19.49 9.97
C ARG A 198 -8.51 18.78 8.68
N VAL A 199 -7.71 17.80 8.30
CA VAL A 199 -7.91 16.99 7.11
C VAL A 199 -8.37 15.58 7.48
N LYS A 200 -9.24 15.01 6.64
CA LYS A 200 -9.75 13.65 6.80
C LYS A 200 -9.68 12.92 5.46
N PHE A 201 -9.13 11.73 5.46
CA PHE A 201 -9.05 10.88 4.28
C PHE A 201 -8.95 9.41 4.69
N GLN A 202 -8.92 8.51 3.71
CA GLN A 202 -8.80 7.08 3.92
C GLN A 202 -7.48 6.60 3.33
N LEU A 203 -6.87 5.61 3.97
CA LEU A 203 -5.80 4.81 3.37
C LEU A 203 -6.40 3.81 2.39
N SER A 204 -5.56 3.17 1.58
CA SER A 204 -5.98 2.05 0.74
C SER A 204 -6.64 0.95 1.56
N ASP A 205 -7.60 0.24 0.96
CA ASP A 205 -8.20 -0.93 1.58
C ASP A 205 -7.15 -2.00 1.86
N ALA A 206 -7.29 -2.65 3.01
CA ALA A 206 -6.42 -3.74 3.42
C ALA A 206 -7.21 -4.89 4.07
N ALA A 207 -6.76 -6.11 3.82
CA ALA A 207 -7.12 -7.30 4.58
C ALA A 207 -5.82 -7.83 5.20
N TYR A 208 -5.57 -7.46 6.46
CA TYR A 208 -4.31 -7.74 7.12
C TYR A 208 -4.50 -8.13 8.60
N SER A 209 -3.72 -9.10 9.05
CA SER A 209 -3.63 -9.55 10.43
C SER A 209 -2.29 -9.16 11.03
N PHE A 210 -2.30 -8.16 11.91
CA PHE A 210 -1.15 -7.87 12.77
C PHE A 210 -1.08 -8.94 13.84
N ILE A 211 0.03 -9.66 13.94
CA ILE A 211 0.15 -10.76 14.89
C ILE A 211 0.59 -10.29 16.28
N ARG A 212 0.31 -11.11 17.28
CA ARG A 212 0.75 -10.87 18.66
C ARG A 212 2.25 -10.56 18.74
N GLY A 213 2.60 -9.53 19.50
CA GLY A 213 3.98 -9.07 19.67
C GLY A 213 4.40 -7.98 18.68
N HIS A 214 3.74 -7.87 17.53
CA HIS A 214 3.95 -6.78 16.58
C HIS A 214 3.35 -5.46 17.10
N ARG A 215 3.65 -4.38 16.40
CA ARG A 215 3.17 -3.03 16.73
C ARG A 215 2.52 -2.40 15.52
N LEU A 216 1.42 -1.69 15.74
CA LEU A 216 0.93 -0.73 14.77
C LEU A 216 1.92 0.42 14.71
N ARG A 217 2.34 0.83 13.52
CA ARG A 217 3.09 2.05 13.29
C ARG A 217 2.35 2.93 12.31
N VAL A 218 2.21 4.20 12.65
CA VAL A 218 1.74 5.25 11.73
C VAL A 218 2.93 6.15 11.41
N ALA A 219 3.30 6.21 10.14
CA ALA A 219 4.38 7.07 9.64
C ALA A 219 3.79 8.17 8.75
N ILE A 220 4.19 9.42 9.01
CA ILE A 220 3.67 10.62 8.35
C ILE A 220 4.83 11.38 7.72
N SER A 221 4.70 11.72 6.43
CA SER A 221 5.69 12.48 5.66
C SER A 221 5.02 13.47 4.73
N THR A 222 5.79 14.40 4.15
CA THR A 222 5.29 15.39 3.17
C THR A 222 5.57 14.99 1.74
N THR A 223 6.16 13.82 1.53
CA THR A 223 6.49 13.27 0.22
C THR A 223 6.45 11.75 0.22
N TYR A 224 6.43 11.14 -0.96
CA TYR A 224 6.56 9.70 -1.18
C TYR A 224 7.08 9.43 -2.59
N TRP A 225 8.29 9.93 -2.86
CA TRP A 225 8.95 9.81 -4.15
C TRP A 225 9.67 8.44 -4.30
N PRO A 226 9.72 7.82 -5.47
CA PRO A 226 9.27 8.29 -6.79
C PRO A 226 7.78 8.00 -7.09
N MET A 227 7.04 7.38 -6.18
CA MET A 227 5.64 7.00 -6.42
C MET A 227 4.76 8.22 -6.73
N ILE A 228 5.03 9.36 -6.09
CA ILE A 228 4.43 10.65 -6.42
C ILE A 228 5.53 11.69 -6.63
N TRP A 229 5.27 12.66 -7.52
CA TRP A 229 6.15 13.79 -7.69
C TRP A 229 6.10 14.69 -6.43
N PRO A 230 7.21 15.10 -5.85
CA PRO A 230 7.22 15.92 -4.64
C PRO A 230 6.64 17.32 -4.85
N SER A 231 6.38 18.02 -3.75
CA SER A 231 6.04 19.44 -3.79
C SER A 231 7.19 20.25 -4.43
N PRO A 232 6.90 21.42 -5.05
CA PRO A 232 7.93 22.25 -5.71
C PRO A 232 9.06 22.68 -4.78
N GLU A 233 8.79 22.76 -3.48
CA GLU A 233 9.75 23.12 -2.44
C GLU A 233 9.63 22.16 -1.25
N PRO A 234 10.70 21.96 -0.47
CA PRO A 234 10.60 21.27 0.82
C PRO A 234 9.55 21.93 1.71
N VAL A 235 8.80 21.09 2.42
CA VAL A 235 7.68 21.51 3.26
C VAL A 235 7.97 21.19 4.71
N GLU A 236 7.89 22.21 5.59
CA GLU A 236 7.83 22.00 7.02
C GLU A 236 6.39 21.66 7.43
N LEU A 237 6.21 20.47 7.96
CA LEU A 237 4.95 19.99 8.50
C LEU A 237 4.93 20.19 10.01
N THR A 238 3.95 20.91 10.52
CA THR A 238 3.62 20.99 11.94
C THR A 238 2.38 20.15 12.22
N LEU A 239 2.50 19.07 12.97
CA LEU A 239 1.41 18.18 13.36
C LEU A 239 1.00 18.40 14.82
N HIS A 240 -0.31 18.59 15.06
CA HIS A 240 -0.91 18.71 16.39
C HIS A 240 -1.58 17.38 16.76
N THR A 241 -1.10 16.74 17.83
CA THR A 241 -1.50 15.36 18.14
C THR A 241 -2.90 15.25 18.75
N LYS A 242 -3.34 16.22 19.55
CA LYS A 242 -4.60 16.18 20.31
C LYS A 242 -5.84 15.81 19.47
N ASN A 243 -5.89 16.31 18.24
CA ASN A 243 -7.02 16.11 17.33
C ASN A 243 -6.67 15.17 16.16
N SER A 244 -5.51 14.54 16.22
CA SER A 244 -5.01 13.63 15.21
C SER A 244 -5.22 12.17 15.63
N SER A 245 -5.72 11.36 14.72
CA SER A 245 -6.08 9.97 15.02
C SER A 245 -6.18 9.13 13.76
N ILE A 246 -6.07 7.82 13.93
CA ILE A 246 -6.49 6.84 12.95
C ILE A 246 -7.64 6.00 13.48
N GLU A 247 -8.47 5.49 12.59
CA GLU A 247 -9.59 4.61 12.90
C GLU A 247 -9.50 3.37 12.03
N LEU A 248 -9.19 2.23 12.67
CA LEU A 248 -9.00 0.95 12.01
C LEU A 248 -10.34 0.21 11.87
N PRO A 249 -10.64 -0.40 10.71
CA PRO A 249 -11.78 -1.28 10.51
C PRO A 249 -11.47 -2.67 11.07
N VAL A 250 -11.65 -2.86 12.37
CA VAL A 250 -11.29 -4.10 13.07
C VAL A 250 -12.32 -5.17 12.83
N ARG A 251 -11.86 -6.31 12.31
CA ARG A 251 -12.62 -7.52 12.08
C ARG A 251 -12.37 -8.53 13.20
N PRO A 252 -13.38 -9.18 13.76
CA PRO A 252 -13.16 -10.30 14.69
C PRO A 252 -12.57 -11.50 13.93
N SER A 253 -11.52 -12.11 14.48
CA SER A 253 -10.81 -13.25 13.87
C SER A 253 -11.67 -14.53 13.78
N ARG A 254 -12.77 -14.61 14.55
CA ARG A 254 -13.66 -15.77 14.62
C ARG A 254 -15.07 -15.42 14.16
N GLY A 255 -15.88 -16.47 13.91
CA GLY A 255 -17.32 -16.33 13.65
C GLY A 255 -17.68 -15.82 12.24
N GLY A 256 -16.76 -15.82 11.29
CA GLY A 256 -17.04 -15.54 9.88
C GLY A 256 -17.62 -16.77 9.16
N PRO A 257 -18.22 -16.57 7.98
CA PRO A 257 -18.67 -17.66 7.13
C PRO A 257 -17.48 -18.52 6.68
N LYS A 258 -17.73 -19.80 6.47
CA LYS A 258 -16.73 -20.67 5.83
C LYS A 258 -16.59 -20.29 4.36
N ILE A 259 -15.36 -20.18 3.90
CA ILE A 259 -15.05 -19.97 2.49
C ILE A 259 -14.92 -21.32 1.83
N LYS A 260 -15.67 -21.52 0.74
CA LYS A 260 -15.44 -22.65 -0.16
C LYS A 260 -14.07 -22.47 -0.80
N PRO A 261 -13.21 -23.49 -0.81
CA PRO A 261 -11.93 -23.40 -1.49
C PRO A 261 -12.12 -23.01 -2.96
N PHE A 262 -11.27 -22.11 -3.44
CA PHE A 262 -11.21 -21.82 -4.87
C PHE A 262 -10.61 -22.99 -5.63
N LEU A 263 -11.05 -23.21 -6.83
CA LEU A 263 -10.41 -24.13 -7.75
C LEU A 263 -9.02 -23.58 -8.13
N ALA A 264 -8.11 -24.46 -8.45
CA ALA A 264 -6.84 -24.07 -9.08
C ALA A 264 -7.10 -23.45 -10.45
N ALA A 265 -6.19 -22.59 -10.90
CA ALA A 265 -6.24 -22.08 -12.26
C ALA A 265 -6.14 -23.26 -13.24
N GLU A 266 -7.01 -23.27 -14.26
CA GLU A 266 -6.88 -24.18 -15.38
C GLU A 266 -5.92 -23.54 -16.38
N GLU A 267 -4.94 -24.29 -16.81
CA GLU A 267 -3.93 -23.86 -17.77
C GLU A 267 -4.04 -24.70 -19.05
N GLY A 268 -4.02 -24.01 -20.19
CA GLY A 268 -3.84 -24.67 -21.48
C GLY A 268 -2.37 -25.08 -21.66
N PRO A 269 -2.07 -25.95 -22.64
CA PRO A 269 -0.68 -26.21 -22.99
C PRO A 269 0.02 -24.91 -23.38
N PRO A 270 1.28 -24.72 -22.95
CA PRO A 270 2.03 -23.53 -23.32
C PRO A 270 2.18 -23.48 -24.86
N MET A 271 2.08 -22.26 -25.39
CA MET A 271 2.33 -22.03 -26.80
C MET A 271 3.81 -22.30 -27.09
N PRO A 272 4.16 -23.11 -28.10
CA PRO A 272 5.55 -23.29 -28.46
C PRO A 272 6.20 -21.99 -28.92
N THR A 273 7.28 -21.59 -28.22
CA THR A 273 8.00 -20.36 -28.50
C THR A 273 9.50 -20.59 -28.45
N THR A 274 10.24 -19.88 -29.30
CA THR A 274 11.70 -19.82 -29.25
C THR A 274 12.12 -18.46 -28.72
N VAL A 275 12.95 -18.43 -27.67
CA VAL A 275 13.50 -17.19 -27.10
C VAL A 275 14.62 -16.68 -28.02
N LEU A 276 14.46 -15.44 -28.51
CA LEU A 276 15.45 -14.76 -29.36
C LEU A 276 16.40 -13.89 -28.53
N SER A 277 15.85 -13.23 -27.51
CA SER A 277 16.61 -12.36 -26.62
C SER A 277 16.00 -12.35 -25.23
N ASN A 278 16.84 -12.14 -24.24
CA ASN A 278 16.43 -11.96 -22.85
C ASN A 278 17.05 -10.67 -22.32
N GLU A 279 16.21 -9.69 -22.03
CA GLU A 279 16.62 -8.41 -21.47
C GLU A 279 16.28 -8.38 -19.98
N PRO A 280 17.28 -8.37 -19.07
CA PRO A 280 17.02 -8.44 -17.63
C PRO A 280 16.37 -7.16 -17.12
N SER A 281 15.46 -7.33 -16.15
CA SER A 281 14.93 -6.22 -15.37
C SER A 281 15.95 -5.74 -14.33
N LYS A 282 16.02 -4.41 -14.11
CA LYS A 282 16.90 -3.77 -13.12
C LYS A 282 16.16 -2.62 -12.44
N ASN A 283 16.38 -2.49 -11.15
CA ASN A 283 15.99 -1.28 -10.42
C ASN A 283 17.15 -0.89 -9.50
N VAL A 284 17.69 0.30 -9.74
CA VAL A 284 18.89 0.80 -9.07
C VAL A 284 18.60 2.18 -8.52
N VAL A 285 18.89 2.37 -7.24
CA VAL A 285 18.94 3.69 -6.62
C VAL A 285 20.40 4.09 -6.47
N SER A 286 20.78 5.23 -7.01
CA SER A 286 22.12 5.81 -6.86
C SER A 286 22.05 7.18 -6.19
N HIS A 287 23.00 7.45 -5.31
CA HIS A 287 23.15 8.73 -4.63
C HIS A 287 24.54 9.29 -4.90
N ASP A 288 24.59 10.37 -5.64
CA ASP A 288 25.83 11.16 -5.82
C ASP A 288 25.99 12.09 -4.61
N VAL A 289 26.88 11.72 -3.71
CA VAL A 289 27.13 12.47 -2.46
C VAL A 289 27.75 13.85 -2.67
N LEU A 290 28.35 14.12 -3.85
CA LEU A 290 28.94 15.42 -4.14
C LEU A 290 27.90 16.42 -4.61
N SER A 291 26.96 15.99 -5.43
CA SER A 291 25.89 16.85 -5.95
C SER A 291 24.59 16.76 -5.15
N GLY A 292 24.47 15.79 -4.23
CA GLY A 292 23.21 15.49 -3.52
C GLY A 292 22.13 14.86 -4.41
N ARG A 293 22.48 14.52 -5.68
CA ARG A 293 21.52 13.94 -6.62
C ARG A 293 21.22 12.49 -6.29
N VAL A 294 19.94 12.18 -6.11
CA VAL A 294 19.43 10.81 -6.04
C VAL A 294 18.75 10.46 -7.36
N GLU A 295 19.09 9.33 -7.93
CA GLU A 295 18.51 8.82 -9.17
C GLU A 295 17.94 7.42 -8.94
N VAL A 296 16.71 7.20 -9.40
CA VAL A 296 16.09 5.88 -9.56
C VAL A 296 16.14 5.52 -11.04
N PHE A 297 16.85 4.45 -11.35
CA PHE A 297 16.91 3.85 -12.67
C PHE A 297 16.14 2.55 -12.68
N THR A 298 15.11 2.47 -13.51
CA THR A 298 14.31 1.26 -13.73
C THR A 298 14.48 0.80 -15.16
N GLN A 299 14.84 -0.47 -15.35
CA GLN A 299 14.80 -1.16 -16.63
C GLN A 299 13.83 -2.33 -16.50
N ARG A 300 12.82 -2.33 -17.34
CA ARG A 300 11.90 -3.49 -17.47
C ARG A 300 12.32 -4.24 -18.72
N GLY A 301 12.84 -5.43 -18.51
CA GLY A 301 13.17 -6.35 -19.59
C GLY A 301 11.92 -6.94 -20.22
N ALA A 302 12.04 -7.31 -21.46
CA ALA A 302 11.04 -8.12 -22.17
C ALA A 302 11.77 -9.10 -23.08
N ASP A 303 11.41 -10.39 -22.96
CA ASP A 303 11.95 -11.40 -23.83
C ASP A 303 11.47 -11.19 -25.26
N GLY A 304 12.38 -11.34 -26.21
CA GLY A 304 12.02 -11.50 -27.62
C GLY A 304 11.72 -12.95 -27.90
N LEU A 305 10.52 -13.23 -28.40
CA LEU A 305 10.03 -14.57 -28.67
C LEU A 305 9.59 -14.71 -30.11
N VAL A 306 9.78 -15.91 -30.69
CA VAL A 306 9.08 -16.33 -31.92
C VAL A 306 7.98 -17.31 -31.51
N ILE A 307 6.76 -17.04 -31.92
CA ILE A 307 5.66 -18.01 -31.85
C ILE A 307 5.85 -18.98 -33.00
N GLU A 308 6.20 -20.22 -32.69
CA GLU A 308 6.63 -21.21 -33.71
C GLU A 308 5.56 -21.52 -34.75
N GLU A 309 4.29 -21.59 -34.31
CA GLU A 309 3.16 -21.89 -35.18
C GLU A 309 2.98 -20.91 -36.34
N HIS A 310 3.33 -19.63 -36.09
CA HIS A 310 3.06 -18.56 -37.06
C HIS A 310 4.33 -17.80 -37.47
N GLY A 311 5.48 -18.10 -36.91
CA GLY A 311 6.73 -17.35 -37.13
C GLY A 311 6.64 -15.89 -36.68
N LEU A 312 5.69 -15.55 -35.80
CA LEU A 312 5.49 -14.16 -35.33
C LEU A 312 6.49 -13.84 -34.26
N GLU A 313 7.28 -12.81 -34.48
CA GLU A 313 8.17 -12.25 -33.48
C GLU A 313 7.44 -11.26 -32.57
N VAL A 314 7.54 -11.43 -31.24
CA VAL A 314 6.92 -10.57 -30.23
C VAL A 314 7.92 -10.19 -29.16
N GLY A 315 7.80 -8.97 -28.62
CA GLY A 315 8.62 -8.52 -27.51
C GLY A 315 10.05 -8.11 -27.92
N GLY A 316 11.01 -8.33 -27.02
CA GLY A 316 12.44 -8.10 -27.25
C GLY A 316 12.92 -6.67 -27.08
N ARG A 317 12.16 -5.82 -26.37
CA ARG A 317 12.56 -4.46 -26.05
C ARG A 317 12.54 -4.20 -24.55
N ALA A 318 13.63 -3.69 -24.02
CA ALA A 318 13.66 -3.16 -22.68
C ALA A 318 13.13 -1.71 -22.66
N THR A 319 12.30 -1.41 -21.66
CA THR A 319 11.92 -0.04 -21.36
C THR A 319 12.78 0.47 -20.22
N THR A 320 13.37 1.66 -20.38
CA THR A 320 14.17 2.29 -19.32
C THR A 320 13.55 3.59 -18.88
N GLU A 321 13.53 3.80 -17.57
CA GLU A 321 13.05 5.01 -16.93
C GLU A 321 14.13 5.55 -15.97
N ARG A 322 14.30 6.87 -15.96
CA ARG A 322 15.19 7.54 -15.01
C ARG A 322 14.46 8.69 -14.37
N MET A 323 14.36 8.65 -13.07
CA MET A 323 13.84 9.76 -12.27
C MET A 323 14.95 10.25 -11.35
N SER A 324 15.16 11.54 -11.27
CA SER A 324 16.18 12.09 -10.38
C SER A 324 15.70 13.34 -9.68
N ILE A 325 16.21 13.52 -8.49
CA ILE A 325 15.99 14.69 -7.63
C ILE A 325 17.33 15.16 -7.08
N THR A 326 17.50 16.47 -6.98
CA THR A 326 18.59 17.10 -6.23
C THR A 326 17.92 17.98 -5.19
N GLU A 327 18.19 17.71 -3.92
CA GLU A 327 17.73 18.58 -2.84
C GLU A 327 18.74 19.71 -2.70
N GLY A 328 18.31 20.95 -2.95
CA GLY A 328 19.12 22.16 -2.86
C GLY A 328 19.07 22.80 -1.48
#